data_96156dc45b733dbfe455c8b6139cb95b
#
_entry.id   96156dc45b733dbfe455c8b6139cb95b
#
_cell.length_a   1.000
_cell.length_b   1.000
_cell.length_c   1.000
_cell.angle_alpha   90.00
_cell.angle_beta   90.00
_cell.angle_gamma   90.00
#
_symmetry.space_group_name_H-M   'P 1'
#
loop_
_entity.id
_entity.type
_entity.pdbx_description
1 polymer ?
#
loop_
_entity_poly.entity_id
_entity_poly.type
_entity_poly.pdbx_seq_one_letter_code
_entity_poly.pdbx_strand_id
1 'polypeptide(L)'
;MEHPKLRDSKRLLTHEPYTLNEIPETIVKQIGKRLVYLLCIGRTDLSGNDWGDVFAEAIGGEHLQSPIGIADVVFSKMAWSMKTVKTTNPHRGEAQVRLISGRCSPDYSYGITDPHEDLQKTGRAVLNIWNERVNIAYDYYNPVRTSILVRSNDMLSYTLFEEENHRFVANQYRWEENKNGNLIGIDIETGETRFTWQPHGSQFTIHTCVPKNSVRFKIKQPPILNIEETLRQINYDDSWVEIL
;
A
#
# COMPACT_ATOMS: atom_id res chain seq x y z
N MET A 1 -9.96 -5.32 -27.75
CA MET A 1 -11.27 -6.01 -27.88
C MET A 1 -12.37 -4.96 -27.86
N GLU A 2 -13.24 -4.93 -28.87
CA GLU A 2 -14.40 -4.04 -28.86
C GLU A 2 -15.38 -4.54 -27.79
N HIS A 3 -15.79 -3.65 -26.90
CA HIS A 3 -16.82 -3.94 -25.91
C HIS A 3 -18.21 -3.88 -26.55
N PRO A 4 -19.11 -4.84 -26.27
CA PRO A 4 -20.46 -4.82 -26.81
C PRO A 4 -21.22 -3.57 -26.32
N LYS A 5 -21.98 -2.94 -27.21
CA LYS A 5 -22.94 -1.88 -26.85
C LYS A 5 -24.15 -2.52 -26.15
N LEU A 6 -24.35 -2.22 -24.88
CA LEU A 6 -25.51 -2.65 -24.10
C LEU A 6 -26.55 -1.55 -24.06
N ARG A 7 -27.86 -1.88 -24.24
CA ARG A 7 -28.92 -0.91 -24.33
C ARG A 7 -29.10 -0.09 -23.04
N ASP A 8 -28.96 -0.51 -21.90
CA ASP A 8 -29.27 0.20 -20.65
C ASP A 8 -28.08 0.29 -19.67
N SER A 9 -26.88 0.09 -20.17
CA SER A 9 -25.69 0.27 -19.35
C SER A 9 -25.39 1.75 -19.18
N LYS A 10 -25.93 2.38 -18.15
CA LYS A 10 -25.27 3.55 -17.57
C LYS A 10 -23.92 3.04 -17.02
N ARG A 11 -22.89 2.99 -17.88
CA ARG A 11 -21.52 2.90 -17.39
C ARG A 11 -21.37 4.10 -16.48
N LEU A 12 -21.27 3.85 -15.19
CA LEU A 12 -20.74 4.81 -14.26
C LEU A 12 -19.31 5.07 -14.75
N LEU A 13 -19.11 6.18 -15.46
CA LEU A 13 -17.78 6.64 -15.83
C LEU A 13 -17.05 6.85 -14.51
N THR A 14 -16.17 5.93 -14.18
CA THR A 14 -15.19 6.12 -13.13
C THR A 14 -14.26 7.20 -13.67
N HIS A 15 -14.33 8.41 -13.11
CA HIS A 15 -13.32 9.41 -13.40
C HIS A 15 -12.05 8.99 -12.67
N GLU A 16 -11.24 8.19 -13.36
CA GLU A 16 -9.90 7.87 -12.89
C GLU A 16 -9.07 9.15 -12.90
N PRO A 17 -8.34 9.49 -11.85
CA PRO A 17 -7.47 10.67 -11.84
C PRO A 17 -6.34 10.53 -12.85
N TYR A 18 -5.94 9.29 -13.18
CA TYR A 18 -4.95 8.94 -14.21
C TYR A 18 -4.99 7.43 -14.51
N THR A 19 -4.44 7.03 -15.66
CA THR A 19 -4.25 5.62 -16.05
C THR A 19 -3.24 4.94 -15.13
N LEU A 20 -3.38 3.63 -14.90
CA LEU A 20 -2.46 2.85 -14.05
C LEU A 20 -0.98 3.08 -14.43
N ASN A 21 -0.17 3.49 -13.46
CA ASN A 21 1.24 3.87 -13.61
C ASN A 21 1.55 5.07 -14.51
N GLU A 22 0.54 5.81 -15.01
CA GLU A 22 0.73 7.07 -15.74
C GLU A 22 0.46 8.27 -14.82
N ILE A 23 1.08 8.27 -13.65
CA ILE A 23 0.88 9.29 -12.62
C ILE A 23 1.36 10.65 -13.13
N PRO A 24 0.48 11.67 -13.25
CA PRO A 24 0.85 12.97 -13.77
C PRO A 24 1.92 13.68 -12.92
N GLU A 25 2.80 14.42 -13.56
CA GLU A 25 3.84 15.20 -12.88
C GLU A 25 3.26 16.16 -11.83
N THR A 26 2.07 16.70 -12.08
CA THR A 26 1.36 17.56 -11.14
C THR A 26 1.03 16.85 -9.82
N ILE A 27 0.55 15.60 -9.89
CA ILE A 27 0.29 14.77 -8.70
C ILE A 27 1.60 14.43 -7.99
N VAL A 28 2.65 14.03 -8.74
CA VAL A 28 3.97 13.76 -8.16
C VAL A 28 4.53 14.98 -7.42
N LYS A 29 4.33 16.19 -7.98
CA LYS A 29 4.73 17.45 -7.32
C LYS A 29 3.93 17.74 -6.05
N GLN A 30 2.62 17.44 -6.02
CA GLN A 30 1.81 17.57 -4.80
C GLN A 30 2.27 16.57 -3.72
N ILE A 31 2.50 15.32 -4.09
CA ILE A 31 3.12 14.32 -3.20
C ILE A 31 4.45 14.85 -2.65
N GLY A 32 5.35 15.31 -3.53
CA GLY A 32 6.65 15.85 -3.15
C GLY A 32 6.55 17.03 -2.19
N LYS A 33 5.60 17.94 -2.40
CA LYS A 33 5.33 19.09 -1.52
C LYS A 33 4.97 18.64 -0.10
N ARG A 34 4.13 17.61 0.04
CA ARG A 34 3.75 17.08 1.35
C ARG A 34 4.89 16.34 2.04
N LEU A 35 5.66 15.56 1.28
CA LEU A 35 6.85 14.92 1.81
C LEU A 35 7.90 15.94 2.29
N VAL A 36 8.08 17.05 1.56
CA VAL A 36 8.91 18.19 2.00
C VAL A 36 8.40 18.75 3.31
N TYR A 37 7.10 18.97 3.46
CA TYR A 37 6.52 19.47 4.71
C TYR A 37 6.81 18.54 5.89
N LEU A 38 6.62 17.21 5.71
CA LEU A 38 6.94 16.22 6.74
C LEU A 38 8.42 16.27 7.15
N LEU A 39 9.32 16.44 6.19
CA LEU A 39 10.75 16.61 6.46
C LEU A 39 11.02 17.92 7.21
N CYS A 40 10.37 19.04 6.83
CA CYS A 40 10.50 20.32 7.51
C CYS A 40 10.11 20.26 8.99
N ILE A 41 9.08 19.50 9.35
CA ILE A 41 8.66 19.31 10.75
C ILE A 41 9.45 18.21 11.48
N GLY A 42 10.57 17.75 10.91
CA GLY A 42 11.48 16.82 11.56
C GLY A 42 11.07 15.33 11.48
N ARG A 43 10.14 14.96 10.60
CA ARG A 43 9.82 13.55 10.39
C ARG A 43 11.02 12.80 9.78
N THR A 44 11.38 11.70 10.38
CA THR A 44 12.51 10.83 9.96
C THR A 44 12.02 9.51 9.38
N ASP A 45 10.73 9.25 9.42
CA ASP A 45 10.09 8.04 8.89
C ASP A 45 8.70 8.36 8.33
N LEU A 46 8.21 7.49 7.44
CA LEU A 46 6.90 7.59 6.80
C LEU A 46 6.14 6.28 7.03
N SER A 47 5.07 6.35 7.78
CA SER A 47 4.16 5.21 8.00
C SER A 47 3.22 5.00 6.82
N GLY A 48 2.49 3.87 6.83
CA GLY A 48 1.40 3.63 5.86
C GLY A 48 0.30 4.70 5.93
N ASN A 49 -0.03 5.15 7.14
CA ASN A 49 -1.02 6.22 7.34
C ASN A 49 -0.53 7.56 6.79
N ASP A 50 0.72 7.95 7.09
CA ASP A 50 1.29 9.19 6.52
C ASP A 50 1.26 9.14 4.98
N TRP A 51 1.53 7.96 4.38
CA TRP A 51 1.44 7.79 2.93
C TRP A 51 -0.01 7.90 2.43
N GLY A 52 -0.97 7.35 3.17
CA GLY A 52 -2.40 7.51 2.89
C GLY A 52 -2.82 8.97 2.85
N ASP A 53 -2.45 9.76 3.86
CA ASP A 53 -2.76 11.19 3.95
C ASP A 53 -2.12 11.98 2.80
N VAL A 54 -0.83 11.74 2.53
CA VAL A 54 -0.08 12.41 1.45
C VAL A 54 -0.70 12.13 0.09
N PHE A 55 -1.04 10.86 -0.17
CA PHE A 55 -1.59 10.43 -1.45
C PHE A 55 -3.02 10.93 -1.64
N ALA A 56 -3.88 10.77 -0.63
CA ALA A 56 -5.27 11.22 -0.68
C ALA A 56 -5.36 12.72 -1.01
N GLU A 57 -4.56 13.54 -0.33
CA GLU A 57 -4.54 14.96 -0.60
C GLU A 57 -4.02 15.30 -2.00
N ALA A 58 -3.00 14.57 -2.48
CA ALA A 58 -2.43 14.81 -3.81
C ALA A 58 -3.40 14.52 -4.96
N ILE A 59 -4.31 13.55 -4.78
CA ILE A 59 -5.33 13.19 -5.78
C ILE A 59 -6.69 13.86 -5.55
N GLY A 60 -6.86 14.60 -4.44
CA GLY A 60 -8.15 15.14 -4.01
C GLY A 60 -9.13 14.07 -3.51
N GLY A 61 -8.61 12.97 -2.97
CA GLY A 61 -9.36 11.86 -2.39
C GLY A 61 -9.52 11.95 -0.88
N GLU A 62 -9.98 10.86 -0.29
CA GLU A 62 -10.18 10.70 1.16
C GLU A 62 -9.36 9.51 1.67
N HIS A 63 -8.61 9.70 2.76
CA HIS A 63 -7.99 8.62 3.52
C HIS A 63 -8.99 8.12 4.55
N LEU A 64 -9.39 6.85 4.46
CA LEU A 64 -10.38 6.26 5.32
C LEU A 64 -9.81 6.04 6.73
N GLN A 65 -10.56 6.46 7.76
CA GLN A 65 -10.19 6.22 9.16
C GLN A 65 -10.15 4.72 9.50
N SER A 66 -10.95 3.92 8.80
CA SER A 66 -10.96 2.47 8.90
C SER A 66 -11.02 1.88 7.49
N PRO A 67 -10.07 1.04 7.10
CA PRO A 67 -10.06 0.43 5.78
C PRO A 67 -11.30 -0.40 5.50
N ILE A 68 -11.81 -0.32 4.26
CA ILE A 68 -12.85 -1.22 3.76
C ILE A 68 -12.18 -2.34 2.98
N GLY A 69 -12.06 -3.51 3.59
CA GLY A 69 -11.29 -4.62 3.04
C GLY A 69 -9.79 -4.27 2.97
N ILE A 70 -9.32 -3.89 1.78
CA ILE A 70 -7.95 -3.43 1.52
C ILE A 70 -7.89 -1.96 1.11
N ALA A 71 -9.03 -1.27 1.02
CA ALA A 71 -9.11 0.13 0.60
C ALA A 71 -8.74 1.06 1.74
N ASP A 72 -7.62 1.76 1.61
CA ASP A 72 -7.12 2.75 2.57
C ASP A 72 -7.46 4.18 2.11
N VAL A 73 -7.32 4.49 0.81
CA VAL A 73 -7.64 5.79 0.20
C VAL A 73 -8.69 5.60 -0.88
N VAL A 74 -9.64 6.53 -0.99
CA VAL A 74 -10.71 6.49 -1.98
C VAL A 74 -10.83 7.80 -2.74
N PHE A 75 -11.20 7.70 -4.01
CA PHE A 75 -11.54 8.83 -4.87
C PHE A 75 -12.64 8.40 -5.83
N SER A 76 -13.79 9.06 -5.75
CA SER A 76 -14.98 8.68 -6.57
C SER A 76 -15.34 7.20 -6.36
N LYS A 77 -15.22 6.37 -7.38
CA LYS A 77 -15.47 4.92 -7.36
C LYS A 77 -14.21 4.07 -7.29
N MET A 78 -13.06 4.68 -7.14
CA MET A 78 -11.77 4.01 -7.05
C MET A 78 -11.28 3.93 -5.62
N ALA A 79 -10.45 2.93 -5.35
CA ALA A 79 -9.77 2.81 -4.09
C ALA A 79 -8.31 2.37 -4.26
N TRP A 80 -7.51 2.70 -3.26
CA TRP A 80 -6.10 2.29 -3.18
C TRP A 80 -5.78 1.68 -1.82
N SER A 81 -5.03 0.58 -1.84
CA SER A 81 -4.29 0.10 -0.69
C SER A 81 -2.94 0.80 -0.64
N MET A 82 -2.55 1.32 0.51
CA MET A 82 -1.36 2.15 0.64
C MET A 82 -0.19 1.34 1.21
N LYS A 83 0.95 1.35 0.52
CA LYS A 83 2.14 0.60 0.94
C LYS A 83 3.40 1.47 0.87
N THR A 84 4.22 1.40 1.92
CA THR A 84 5.55 2.00 1.93
C THR A 84 6.62 0.93 2.09
N VAL A 85 7.73 1.10 1.37
CA VAL A 85 8.90 0.21 1.47
C VAL A 85 10.16 1.05 1.67
N LYS A 86 10.91 0.74 2.71
CA LYS A 86 12.18 1.39 3.03
C LYS A 86 13.35 0.59 2.47
N THR A 87 14.26 1.26 1.76
CA THR A 87 15.44 0.63 1.15
C THR A 87 16.61 1.60 1.06
N THR A 88 17.81 1.09 0.92
CA THR A 88 19.01 1.91 0.68
C THR A 88 19.10 2.43 -0.75
N ASN A 89 18.45 1.77 -1.71
CA ASN A 89 18.47 2.16 -3.12
C ASN A 89 17.05 2.09 -3.75
N PRO A 90 16.22 3.12 -3.54
CA PRO A 90 14.84 3.13 -4.05
C PRO A 90 14.77 3.17 -5.57
N HIS A 91 15.79 3.66 -6.26
CA HIS A 91 15.80 3.77 -7.74
C HIS A 91 16.25 2.50 -8.46
N ARG A 92 16.57 1.42 -7.73
CA ARG A 92 16.92 0.13 -8.35
C ARG A 92 15.71 -0.43 -9.09
N GLY A 93 15.79 -0.44 -10.42
CA GLY A 93 14.76 -1.07 -11.28
C GLY A 93 14.72 -2.58 -11.08
N GLU A 94 13.56 -3.16 -11.28
CA GLU A 94 13.30 -4.61 -11.18
C GLU A 94 13.71 -5.22 -9.82
N ALA A 95 13.86 -4.36 -8.78
CA ALA A 95 14.13 -4.83 -7.44
C ALA A 95 12.87 -5.48 -6.86
N GLN A 96 13.03 -6.65 -6.25
CA GLN A 96 11.95 -7.26 -5.50
C GLN A 96 11.70 -6.44 -4.21
N VAL A 97 10.45 -6.12 -3.95
CA VAL A 97 9.97 -5.45 -2.76
C VAL A 97 8.93 -6.30 -2.03
N ARG A 98 8.83 -6.10 -0.72
CA ARG A 98 7.95 -6.87 0.16
C ARG A 98 6.89 -5.94 0.72
N LEU A 99 5.64 -6.21 0.36
CA LEU A 99 4.49 -5.41 0.74
C LEU A 99 3.77 -6.09 1.92
N ILE A 100 3.89 -5.52 3.12
CA ILE A 100 3.11 -5.97 4.26
C ILE A 100 1.64 -5.71 3.96
N SER A 101 0.86 -6.79 3.79
CA SER A 101 -0.51 -6.76 3.28
C SER A 101 -1.57 -7.05 4.36
N GLY A 102 -1.18 -6.87 5.62
CA GLY A 102 -2.04 -6.97 6.78
C GLY A 102 -2.07 -8.37 7.39
N ARG A 103 -3.00 -8.58 8.30
CA ARG A 103 -3.16 -9.86 8.99
C ARG A 103 -4.10 -10.78 8.23
N CYS A 104 -3.67 -12.03 8.02
CA CYS A 104 -4.52 -13.13 7.58
C CYS A 104 -4.38 -14.23 8.63
N SER A 105 -5.40 -14.41 9.47
CA SER A 105 -5.36 -15.35 10.60
C SER A 105 -6.14 -16.62 10.30
N PRO A 106 -5.48 -17.73 9.87
CA PRO A 106 -6.14 -19.01 9.65
C PRO A 106 -6.76 -19.60 10.91
N ASP A 107 -6.17 -19.36 12.06
CA ASP A 107 -6.74 -19.80 13.36
C ASP A 107 -8.10 -19.12 13.59
N TYR A 108 -8.16 -17.80 13.58
CA TYR A 108 -9.40 -17.05 13.79
C TYR A 108 -10.49 -17.38 12.75
N SER A 109 -10.10 -17.46 11.46
CA SER A 109 -11.07 -17.59 10.36
C SER A 109 -11.49 -19.03 10.06
N TYR A 110 -10.64 -20.01 10.34
CA TYR A 110 -10.82 -21.41 9.95
C TYR A 110 -10.52 -22.41 11.07
N GLY A 111 -10.15 -21.97 12.28
CA GLY A 111 -9.80 -22.84 13.39
C GLY A 111 -8.51 -23.65 13.17
N ILE A 112 -7.58 -23.14 12.33
CA ILE A 112 -6.28 -23.79 12.10
C ILE A 112 -5.31 -23.34 13.20
N THR A 113 -5.27 -24.10 14.30
CA THR A 113 -4.47 -23.79 15.48
C THR A 113 -2.99 -24.13 15.33
N ASP A 114 -2.66 -25.20 14.60
CA ASP A 114 -1.28 -25.52 14.20
C ASP A 114 -1.07 -25.26 12.70
N PRO A 115 -0.44 -24.15 12.34
CA PRO A 115 -0.22 -23.81 10.94
C PRO A 115 0.80 -24.70 10.23
N HIS A 116 1.60 -25.48 10.97
CA HIS A 116 2.63 -26.35 10.40
C HIS A 116 2.15 -27.80 10.16
N GLU A 117 1.00 -28.19 10.69
CA GLU A 117 0.41 -29.53 10.47
C GLU A 117 0.15 -29.81 8.98
N ASP A 118 -0.39 -28.81 8.26
CA ASP A 118 -0.62 -28.87 6.81
C ASP A 118 -0.35 -27.50 6.19
N LEU A 119 0.85 -27.31 5.65
CA LEU A 119 1.30 -26.05 5.05
C LEU A 119 0.41 -25.64 3.86
N GLN A 120 -0.09 -26.62 3.07
CA GLN A 120 -0.93 -26.34 1.91
C GLN A 120 -2.32 -25.86 2.35
N LYS A 121 -2.90 -26.48 3.35
CA LYS A 121 -4.19 -26.07 3.95
C LYS A 121 -4.09 -24.68 4.56
N THR A 122 -3.04 -24.43 5.33
CA THR A 122 -2.78 -23.12 5.95
C THR A 122 -2.58 -22.03 4.90
N GLY A 123 -1.76 -22.30 3.89
CA GLY A 123 -1.51 -21.34 2.80
C GLY A 123 -2.77 -21.01 1.99
N ARG A 124 -3.61 -22.01 1.70
CA ARG A 124 -4.93 -21.77 1.07
C ARG A 124 -5.81 -20.89 1.95
N ALA A 125 -5.85 -21.14 3.25
CA ALA A 125 -6.63 -20.33 4.19
C ALA A 125 -6.15 -18.86 4.21
N VAL A 126 -4.82 -18.64 4.22
CA VAL A 126 -4.23 -17.30 4.14
C VAL A 126 -4.66 -16.56 2.86
N LEU A 127 -4.58 -17.22 1.69
CA LEU A 127 -5.00 -16.63 0.43
C LEU A 127 -6.51 -16.38 0.36
N ASN A 128 -7.32 -17.26 0.92
CA ASN A 128 -8.77 -17.06 0.97
C ASN A 128 -9.14 -15.82 1.82
N ILE A 129 -8.48 -15.62 2.97
CA ILE A 129 -8.68 -14.44 3.81
C ILE A 129 -8.28 -13.17 3.03
N TRP A 130 -7.15 -13.19 2.34
CA TRP A 130 -6.74 -12.08 1.49
C TRP A 130 -7.76 -11.80 0.39
N ASN A 131 -8.17 -12.84 -0.35
CA ASN A 131 -9.14 -12.71 -1.43
C ASN A 131 -10.47 -12.13 -0.95
N GLU A 132 -10.92 -12.51 0.24
CA GLU A 132 -12.15 -11.96 0.82
C GLU A 132 -12.00 -10.47 1.12
N ARG A 133 -10.86 -10.03 1.64
CA ARG A 133 -10.60 -8.61 1.84
C ARG A 133 -10.56 -7.83 0.52
N VAL A 134 -10.05 -8.46 -0.55
CA VAL A 134 -10.09 -7.89 -1.90
C VAL A 134 -11.53 -7.82 -2.40
N ASN A 135 -12.36 -8.88 -2.20
CA ASN A 135 -13.78 -8.89 -2.56
C ASN A 135 -14.53 -7.74 -1.91
N ILE A 136 -14.39 -7.58 -0.59
CA ILE A 136 -15.02 -6.50 0.16
C ILE A 136 -14.68 -5.12 -0.45
N ALA A 137 -13.43 -4.89 -0.83
CA ALA A 137 -13.06 -3.63 -1.47
C ALA A 137 -13.74 -3.47 -2.85
N TYR A 138 -13.81 -4.52 -3.66
CA TYR A 138 -14.46 -4.49 -4.98
C TYR A 138 -15.99 -4.39 -4.93
N ASP A 139 -16.62 -4.74 -3.81
CA ASP A 139 -18.07 -4.54 -3.61
C ASP A 139 -18.43 -3.04 -3.57
N TYR A 140 -17.50 -2.20 -3.16
CA TYR A 140 -17.70 -0.75 -3.03
C TYR A 140 -16.99 0.07 -4.10
N TYR A 141 -15.84 -0.40 -4.60
CA TYR A 141 -14.93 0.36 -5.47
C TYR A 141 -14.46 -0.47 -6.67
N ASN A 142 -14.32 0.19 -7.81
CA ASN A 142 -13.75 -0.40 -9.02
C ASN A 142 -13.20 0.71 -9.94
N PRO A 143 -11.89 0.70 -10.29
CA PRO A 143 -10.87 -0.29 -9.90
C PRO A 143 -10.36 -0.13 -8.46
N VAL A 144 -9.70 -1.18 -7.95
CA VAL A 144 -8.97 -1.17 -6.69
C VAL A 144 -7.49 -1.39 -6.98
N ARG A 145 -6.64 -0.47 -6.57
CA ARG A 145 -5.19 -0.49 -6.80
C ARG A 145 -4.41 -0.58 -5.50
N THR A 146 -3.15 -0.95 -5.57
CA THR A 146 -2.16 -0.72 -4.51
C THR A 146 -1.22 0.38 -4.97
N SER A 147 -1.07 1.45 -4.19
CA SER A 147 -0.07 2.49 -4.43
C SER A 147 1.15 2.24 -3.54
N ILE A 148 2.32 2.03 -4.16
CA ILE A 148 3.54 1.63 -3.51
C ILE A 148 4.57 2.75 -3.59
N LEU A 149 4.98 3.28 -2.43
CA LEU A 149 6.05 4.25 -2.31
C LEU A 149 7.31 3.58 -1.74
N VAL A 150 8.28 3.33 -2.60
CA VAL A 150 9.62 2.88 -2.21
C VAL A 150 10.46 4.11 -1.90
N ARG A 151 11.04 4.19 -0.70
CA ARG A 151 11.79 5.35 -0.24
C ARG A 151 13.16 5.01 0.33
N SER A 152 14.10 5.97 0.24
CA SER A 152 15.38 5.88 0.93
C SER A 152 15.24 6.05 2.45
N ASN A 153 16.30 5.67 3.16
CA ASN A 153 16.34 5.80 4.63
C ASN A 153 16.24 7.26 5.11
N ASP A 154 16.81 8.19 4.34
CA ASP A 154 16.81 9.62 4.60
C ASP A 154 15.56 10.36 4.08
N MET A 155 14.62 9.64 3.45
CA MET A 155 13.41 10.21 2.84
C MET A 155 13.68 11.26 1.75
N LEU A 156 14.82 11.18 1.05
CA LEU A 156 15.16 12.14 -0.01
C LEU A 156 15.03 11.55 -1.42
N SER A 157 14.88 10.24 -1.55
CA SER A 157 14.77 9.55 -2.84
C SER A 157 13.60 8.58 -2.83
N TYR A 158 12.82 8.58 -3.92
CA TYR A 158 11.55 7.86 -4.01
C TYR A 158 11.35 7.19 -5.36
N THR A 159 10.68 6.05 -5.34
CA THR A 159 10.07 5.42 -6.52
C THR A 159 8.61 5.11 -6.20
N LEU A 160 7.72 5.56 -7.05
CA LEU A 160 6.28 5.41 -6.94
C LEU A 160 5.76 4.60 -8.11
N PHE A 161 4.96 3.59 -7.82
CA PHE A 161 4.24 2.79 -8.81
C PHE A 161 2.96 2.21 -8.22
N GLU A 162 2.11 1.71 -9.09
CA GLU A 162 0.83 1.10 -8.72
C GLU A 162 0.69 -0.29 -9.33
N GLU A 163 -0.09 -1.13 -8.67
CA GLU A 163 -0.53 -2.43 -9.16
C GLU A 163 -2.05 -2.54 -9.00
N GLU A 164 -2.73 -3.20 -9.92
CA GLU A 164 -4.11 -3.61 -9.69
C GLU A 164 -4.13 -4.72 -8.63
N ASN A 165 -5.12 -4.66 -7.74
CA ASN A 165 -5.31 -5.72 -6.77
C ASN A 165 -5.98 -6.92 -7.40
N HIS A 166 -5.37 -8.08 -7.21
CA HIS A 166 -5.86 -9.34 -7.74
C HIS A 166 -6.21 -10.32 -6.62
N ARG A 167 -7.15 -11.19 -6.93
CA ARG A 167 -7.38 -12.41 -6.17
C ARG A 167 -6.35 -13.46 -6.60
N PHE A 168 -5.84 -14.18 -5.63
CA PHE A 168 -4.87 -15.24 -5.90
C PHE A 168 -5.57 -16.61 -5.96
N VAL A 169 -5.29 -17.36 -6.98
CA VAL A 169 -5.83 -18.73 -7.17
C VAL A 169 -4.94 -19.70 -6.42
N ALA A 170 -5.44 -20.22 -5.30
CA ALA A 170 -4.63 -20.97 -4.34
C ALA A 170 -3.86 -22.18 -4.91
N ASN A 171 -4.41 -22.86 -5.94
CA ASN A 171 -3.74 -23.98 -6.60
C ASN A 171 -2.58 -23.60 -7.53
N GLN A 172 -2.35 -22.31 -7.76
CA GLN A 172 -1.17 -21.82 -8.48
C GLN A 172 0.06 -21.71 -7.57
N TYR A 173 -0.09 -21.92 -6.27
CA TYR A 173 0.98 -21.76 -5.30
C TYR A 173 1.16 -23.02 -4.46
N ARG A 174 2.43 -23.40 -4.25
CA ARG A 174 2.82 -24.40 -3.25
C ARG A 174 3.41 -23.67 -2.04
N TRP A 175 3.20 -24.26 -0.86
CA TRP A 175 3.66 -23.64 0.39
C TRP A 175 4.73 -24.49 1.05
N GLU A 176 5.78 -23.84 1.49
CA GLU A 176 6.92 -24.44 2.17
C GLU A 176 7.22 -23.63 3.43
N GLU A 177 7.86 -24.28 4.39
CA GLU A 177 8.37 -23.61 5.58
C GLU A 177 9.83 -23.17 5.35
N ASN A 178 10.17 -21.93 5.73
CA ASN A 178 11.53 -21.47 5.71
C ASN A 178 12.23 -21.70 7.07
N LYS A 179 13.56 -21.49 7.11
CA LYS A 179 14.39 -21.70 8.32
C LYS A 179 13.97 -20.90 9.56
N ASN A 180 13.08 -19.90 9.41
CA ASN A 180 12.60 -19.07 10.49
C ASN A 180 11.17 -19.46 10.92
N GLY A 181 10.62 -20.56 10.45
CA GLY A 181 9.26 -21.00 10.75
C GLY A 181 8.18 -20.21 10.03
N ASN A 182 8.51 -19.39 9.03
CA ASN A 182 7.51 -18.70 8.23
C ASN A 182 7.10 -19.56 7.03
N LEU A 183 5.83 -19.50 6.65
CA LEU A 183 5.35 -20.12 5.43
C LEU A 183 5.66 -19.22 4.24
N ILE A 184 6.25 -19.79 3.19
CA ILE A 184 6.49 -19.13 1.90
C ILE A 184 5.61 -19.75 0.83
N GLY A 185 4.87 -18.90 0.12
CA GLY A 185 4.07 -19.29 -1.04
C GLY A 185 4.88 -19.09 -2.31
N ILE A 186 5.13 -20.18 -3.01
CA ILE A 186 5.94 -20.25 -4.22
C ILE A 186 5.01 -20.44 -5.41
N ASP A 187 5.12 -19.61 -6.41
CA ASP A 187 4.43 -19.76 -7.67
C ASP A 187 4.92 -21.04 -8.38
N ILE A 188 3.99 -21.92 -8.75
CA ILE A 188 4.32 -23.23 -9.30
C ILE A 188 4.92 -23.12 -10.71
N GLU A 189 4.49 -22.14 -11.47
CA GLU A 189 4.94 -21.93 -12.85
C GLU A 189 6.34 -21.32 -12.91
N THR A 190 6.57 -20.27 -12.10
CA THR A 190 7.84 -19.51 -12.15
C THR A 190 8.89 -20.01 -11.15
N GLY A 191 8.47 -20.70 -10.10
CA GLY A 191 9.33 -21.11 -8.98
C GLY A 191 9.71 -19.95 -8.05
N GLU A 192 9.15 -18.77 -8.26
CA GLU A 192 9.48 -17.58 -7.45
C GLU A 192 8.64 -17.52 -6.17
N THR A 193 9.25 -17.00 -5.10
CA THR A 193 8.53 -16.71 -3.86
C THR A 193 7.61 -15.52 -4.07
N ARG A 194 6.29 -15.74 -4.04
CA ARG A 194 5.27 -14.71 -4.18
C ARG A 194 4.78 -14.20 -2.84
N PHE A 195 4.79 -15.05 -1.81
CA PHE A 195 4.25 -14.71 -0.49
C PHE A 195 5.18 -15.11 0.64
N THR A 196 5.07 -14.38 1.73
CA THR A 196 5.53 -14.83 3.05
C THR A 196 4.39 -14.63 4.03
N TRP A 197 4.08 -15.65 4.81
CA TRP A 197 3.17 -15.52 5.92
C TRP A 197 3.88 -15.90 7.22
N GLN A 198 3.77 -15.03 8.23
CA GLN A 198 4.40 -15.22 9.53
C GLN A 198 3.34 -15.70 10.51
N PRO A 199 3.44 -16.93 11.08
CA PRO A 199 2.49 -17.43 12.08
C PRO A 199 2.36 -16.50 13.27
N HIS A 200 3.47 -16.02 13.79
CA HIS A 200 3.47 -15.02 14.86
C HIS A 200 2.94 -13.68 14.33
N GLY A 201 1.73 -13.31 14.80
CA GLY A 201 1.04 -12.09 14.37
C GLY A 201 0.26 -12.21 13.07
N SER A 202 0.23 -13.39 12.43
CA SER A 202 -0.53 -13.70 11.20
C SER A 202 -0.27 -12.73 10.05
N GLN A 203 0.97 -12.19 9.97
CA GLN A 203 1.33 -11.18 9.00
C GLN A 203 1.47 -11.77 7.61
N PHE A 204 0.68 -11.28 6.67
CA PHE A 204 0.76 -11.64 5.25
C PHE A 204 1.57 -10.59 4.48
N THR A 205 2.51 -11.04 3.67
CA THR A 205 3.39 -10.20 2.86
C THR A 205 3.37 -10.68 1.41
N ILE A 206 3.11 -9.76 0.48
CA ILE A 206 3.17 -10.01 -0.96
C ILE A 206 4.53 -9.53 -1.47
N HIS A 207 5.18 -10.33 -2.32
CA HIS A 207 6.41 -9.96 -3.01
C HIS A 207 6.08 -9.51 -4.43
N THR A 208 6.62 -8.37 -4.83
CA THR A 208 6.47 -7.84 -6.19
C THR A 208 7.77 -7.19 -6.66
N CYS A 209 7.87 -6.91 -7.96
CA CYS A 209 9.03 -6.25 -8.55
C CYS A 209 8.69 -4.81 -8.93
N VAL A 210 9.61 -3.89 -8.68
CA VAL A 210 9.48 -2.48 -9.11
C VAL A 210 9.46 -2.40 -10.63
N PRO A 211 8.38 -1.92 -11.28
CA PRO A 211 8.29 -1.80 -12.72
C PRO A 211 9.35 -0.85 -13.30
N LYS A 212 9.82 -1.11 -14.53
CA LYS A 212 10.81 -0.25 -15.20
C LYS A 212 10.32 1.19 -15.40
N ASN A 213 9.05 1.34 -15.71
CA ASN A 213 8.36 2.62 -15.97
C ASN A 213 7.86 3.34 -14.71
N SER A 214 8.28 2.90 -13.52
CA SER A 214 7.91 3.55 -12.25
C SER A 214 8.38 5.00 -12.22
N VAL A 215 7.60 5.86 -11.59
CA VAL A 215 7.96 7.26 -11.37
C VAL A 215 9.08 7.35 -10.33
N ARG A 216 10.18 8.04 -10.68
CA ARG A 216 11.32 8.25 -9.77
C ARG A 216 11.52 9.73 -9.54
N PHE A 217 11.65 10.12 -8.28
CA PHE A 217 11.89 11.52 -7.93
C PHE A 217 12.78 11.66 -6.70
N LYS A 218 13.33 12.87 -6.51
CA LYS A 218 14.16 13.24 -5.36
C LYS A 218 13.66 14.54 -4.77
N ILE A 219 13.86 14.67 -3.47
CA ILE A 219 13.62 15.89 -2.71
C ILE A 219 14.99 16.42 -2.27
N LYS A 220 15.22 17.73 -2.45
CA LYS A 220 16.38 18.39 -1.83
C LYS A 220 16.11 18.52 -0.33
N GLN A 221 17.15 18.26 0.48
CA GLN A 221 17.03 18.41 1.93
C GLN A 221 16.46 19.79 2.28
N PRO A 222 15.26 19.85 2.86
CA PRO A 222 14.69 21.11 3.29
C PRO A 222 15.25 21.53 4.66
N PRO A 223 15.15 22.81 5.03
CA PRO A 223 15.45 23.24 6.40
C PRO A 223 14.42 22.64 7.37
N ILE A 224 14.86 22.39 8.61
CA ILE A 224 13.95 22.04 9.71
C ILE A 224 13.33 23.31 10.24
N LEU A 225 12.02 23.32 10.41
CA LEU A 225 11.29 24.44 11.01
C LEU A 225 11.64 24.57 12.50
N ASN A 226 11.86 25.80 12.94
CA ASN A 226 12.00 26.10 14.35
C ASN A 226 10.60 26.14 14.99
N ILE A 227 10.39 25.36 16.05
CA ILE A 227 9.08 25.24 16.71
C ILE A 227 8.62 26.59 17.25
N GLU A 228 9.48 27.28 17.99
CA GLU A 228 9.15 28.59 18.61
C GLU A 228 8.80 29.65 17.57
N GLU A 229 9.55 29.69 16.47
CA GLU A 229 9.29 30.63 15.38
C GLU A 229 7.96 30.29 14.67
N THR A 230 7.70 29.02 14.45
CA THR A 230 6.45 28.55 13.81
C THR A 230 5.25 28.86 14.71
N LEU A 231 5.33 28.59 16.02
CA LEU A 231 4.27 28.90 16.98
C LEU A 231 4.00 30.38 17.05
N ARG A 232 5.04 31.22 17.01
CA ARG A 232 4.89 32.68 16.96
C ARG A 232 4.18 33.17 15.70
N GLN A 233 4.45 32.53 14.52
CA GLN A 233 3.79 32.90 13.25
C GLN A 233 2.29 32.64 13.26
N ILE A 234 1.81 31.65 14.02
CA ILE A 234 0.38 31.33 14.16
C ILE A 234 -0.25 32.03 15.39
N ASN A 235 0.47 32.90 16.07
CA ASN A 235 0.05 33.60 17.30
C ASN A 235 -0.38 32.63 18.42
N TYR A 236 0.35 31.52 18.56
CA TYR A 236 0.14 30.59 19.66
C TYR A 236 0.35 31.34 21.01
N ASP A 237 -0.51 31.04 21.98
CA ASP A 237 -0.33 31.36 23.39
C ASP A 237 -0.76 30.19 24.29
N ASP A 238 -0.36 30.25 25.56
CA ASP A 238 -0.57 29.14 26.50
C ASP A 238 -2.05 28.83 26.78
N SER A 239 -2.97 29.75 26.46
CA SER A 239 -4.41 29.55 26.61
C SER A 239 -4.99 28.50 25.66
N TRP A 240 -4.21 28.08 24.63
CA TRP A 240 -4.59 27.00 23.73
C TRP A 240 -4.46 25.61 24.38
N VAL A 241 -3.81 25.53 25.55
CA VAL A 241 -3.66 24.29 26.33
C VAL A 241 -4.42 24.44 27.64
N GLU A 242 -5.51 23.68 27.78
CA GLU A 242 -6.30 23.62 29.00
C GLU A 242 -5.89 22.37 29.80
N ILE A 243 -5.54 22.56 31.09
CA ILE A 243 -5.25 21.48 32.02
C ILE A 243 -6.56 21.12 32.73
N LEU A 244 -7.04 19.86 32.57
CA LEU A 244 -8.30 19.35 33.12
C LEU A 244 -8.09 18.71 34.49
#